data_4ed08ff13ef94325a42c67f0a7d8490e
#
_entry.id   4ed08ff13ef94325a42c67f0a7d8490e
#
_cell.length_a   1.000
_cell.length_b   1.000
_cell.length_c   1.000
_cell.angle_alpha   90.00
_cell.angle_beta   90.00
_cell.angle_gamma   90.00
#
_symmetry.space_group_name_H-M   'P 1'
#
loop_
_entity.id
_entity.type
_entity.pdbx_description
1 polymer ?
#
loop_
_entity_poly.entity_id
_entity_poly.type
_entity_poly.pdbx_seq_one_letter_code
_entity_poly.pdbx_strand_id
1 'polypeptide(L)'
;LATMMNVSVNQVIGTLMSVGIMVSINQRLDAETINLVAEEFGFKTEYVSAEVQEAITEVEDDENDLVPRAPIVTVMGHVDHGKTSLLDYIRKTNVIAGEAGGITQHIGAYNVQLEDGRKITFLDTPGHEAFTAMRARGAQVTDIAIIIIAADDAVMPTTKEAIAHCQAANVPMVFAINKIDKPGANPDRVREELSAMNLLVEEWGGKYQCQEISAKKGLHVNDLLEKVLLEAEMLDLKANPNRKATGSIIESSLDKGRGYVSTVLVSNGTLRVGDNIIAGTSWGRIKAMFNERNQRIESAGPAEPAIILGLNGAPTAGDSFHTLETEQEARDIA
;
A
#
# COMPACT_ATOMS: atom_id res chain seq x y z
N LEU A 1 -13.34 18.99 -20.27
CA LEU A 1 -13.87 18.97 -21.65
C LEU A 1 -13.76 20.35 -22.33
N ALA A 2 -14.34 21.39 -21.71
CA ALA A 2 -14.33 22.74 -22.28
C ALA A 2 -12.90 23.27 -22.58
N THR A 3 -11.97 23.08 -21.65
CA THR A 3 -10.57 23.50 -21.80
C THR A 3 -9.88 22.77 -22.97
N MET A 4 -10.14 21.49 -23.15
CA MET A 4 -9.57 20.70 -24.25
C MET A 4 -10.08 21.12 -25.62
N MET A 5 -11.32 21.58 -25.68
CA MET A 5 -11.92 22.11 -26.91
C MET A 5 -11.66 23.59 -27.12
N ASN A 6 -10.99 24.25 -26.18
CA ASN A 6 -10.70 25.68 -26.20
C ASN A 6 -11.96 26.56 -26.29
N VAL A 7 -13.02 26.16 -25.59
CA VAL A 7 -14.28 26.88 -25.47
C VAL A 7 -14.61 27.16 -24.03
N SER A 8 -15.52 28.10 -23.76
CA SER A 8 -15.92 28.39 -22.38
C SER A 8 -16.82 27.29 -21.79
N VAL A 9 -16.77 27.13 -20.47
CA VAL A 9 -17.64 26.18 -19.74
C VAL A 9 -19.12 26.52 -19.98
N ASN A 10 -19.46 27.81 -20.03
CA ASN A 10 -20.83 28.27 -20.26
C ASN A 10 -21.37 27.87 -21.64
N GLN A 11 -20.51 27.84 -22.66
CA GLN A 11 -20.89 27.35 -23.99
C GLN A 11 -21.21 25.87 -23.99
N VAL A 12 -20.44 25.06 -23.27
CA VAL A 12 -20.69 23.62 -23.11
C VAL A 12 -21.99 23.37 -22.38
N ILE A 13 -22.25 24.08 -21.29
CA ILE A 13 -23.49 23.98 -20.51
C ILE A 13 -24.67 24.41 -21.34
N GLY A 14 -24.56 25.51 -22.08
CA GLY A 14 -25.61 26.01 -22.97
C GLY A 14 -26.01 25.00 -24.05
N THR A 15 -25.00 24.34 -24.66
CA THR A 15 -25.23 23.26 -25.64
C THR A 15 -25.95 22.08 -25.02
N LEU A 16 -25.58 21.66 -23.83
CA LEU A 16 -26.21 20.56 -23.12
C LEU A 16 -27.68 20.90 -22.76
N MET A 17 -27.93 22.12 -22.32
CA MET A 17 -29.26 22.58 -22.01
C MET A 17 -30.16 22.62 -23.26
N SER A 18 -29.60 22.96 -24.41
CA SER A 18 -30.39 23.00 -25.68
C SER A 18 -30.85 21.63 -26.14
N VAL A 19 -30.19 20.54 -25.72
CA VAL A 19 -30.59 19.17 -26.00
C VAL A 19 -31.32 18.51 -24.82
N GLY A 20 -31.68 19.29 -23.80
CA GLY A 20 -32.45 18.81 -22.66
C GLY A 20 -31.69 18.18 -21.52
N ILE A 21 -30.36 18.34 -21.48
CA ILE A 21 -29.51 17.81 -20.42
C ILE A 21 -29.13 18.94 -19.49
N MET A 22 -29.50 18.85 -18.22
CA MET A 22 -29.10 19.82 -17.19
C MET A 22 -27.88 19.33 -16.42
N VAL A 23 -26.80 20.10 -16.45
CA VAL A 23 -25.56 19.77 -15.78
C VAL A 23 -25.01 20.98 -15.02
N SER A 24 -24.23 20.69 -13.95
CA SER A 24 -23.44 21.69 -13.22
C SER A 24 -21.99 21.72 -13.74
N ILE A 25 -21.24 22.78 -13.37
CA ILE A 25 -19.84 22.97 -13.79
C ILE A 25 -18.94 21.77 -13.42
N ASN A 26 -19.21 21.15 -12.28
CA ASN A 26 -18.38 20.05 -11.72
C ASN A 26 -18.96 18.65 -11.97
N GLN A 27 -20.02 18.55 -12.75
CA GLN A 27 -20.65 17.26 -13.02
C GLN A 27 -19.86 16.46 -14.05
N ARG A 28 -19.69 15.15 -13.81
CA ARG A 28 -19.14 14.22 -14.80
C ARG A 28 -20.15 13.97 -15.90
N LEU A 29 -19.67 13.96 -17.14
CA LEU A 29 -20.44 13.61 -18.31
C LEU A 29 -20.18 12.16 -18.71
N ASP A 30 -21.20 11.46 -19.17
CA ASP A 30 -21.03 10.14 -19.79
C ASP A 30 -20.42 10.26 -21.19
N ALA A 31 -20.02 9.12 -21.77
CA ALA A 31 -19.34 9.06 -23.05
C ALA A 31 -20.22 9.60 -24.21
N GLU A 32 -21.51 9.28 -24.21
CA GLU A 32 -22.45 9.73 -25.25
C GLU A 32 -22.63 11.25 -25.21
N THR A 33 -22.74 11.82 -24.00
CA THR A 33 -22.88 13.27 -23.79
C THR A 33 -21.61 14.00 -24.23
N ILE A 34 -20.45 13.47 -23.93
CA ILE A 34 -19.15 14.03 -24.36
C ILE A 34 -19.06 14.05 -25.88
N ASN A 35 -19.40 12.95 -26.55
CA ASN A 35 -19.43 12.86 -28.01
C ASN A 35 -20.37 13.89 -28.62
N LEU A 36 -21.57 14.03 -28.09
CA LEU A 36 -22.57 14.97 -28.58
C LEU A 36 -22.06 16.42 -28.53
N VAL A 37 -21.49 16.81 -27.40
CA VAL A 37 -20.93 18.16 -27.21
C VAL A 37 -19.75 18.40 -28.13
N ALA A 38 -18.82 17.44 -28.24
CA ALA A 38 -17.65 17.59 -29.07
C ALA A 38 -18.02 17.69 -30.56
N GLU A 39 -18.98 16.93 -31.05
CA GLU A 39 -19.49 17.01 -32.41
C GLU A 39 -20.13 18.37 -32.73
N GLU A 40 -20.91 18.92 -31.78
CA GLU A 40 -21.53 20.23 -31.93
C GLU A 40 -20.51 21.36 -32.09
N PHE A 41 -19.32 21.21 -31.49
CA PHE A 41 -18.22 22.15 -31.64
C PHE A 41 -17.23 21.77 -32.77
N GLY A 42 -17.54 20.73 -33.55
CA GLY A 42 -16.71 20.31 -34.69
C GLY A 42 -15.49 19.47 -34.35
N PHE A 43 -15.46 18.87 -33.17
CA PHE A 43 -14.35 18.00 -32.71
C PHE A 43 -14.74 16.54 -32.78
N LYS A 44 -13.75 15.69 -33.10
CA LYS A 44 -13.85 14.25 -32.93
C LYS A 44 -13.31 13.87 -31.58
N THR A 45 -14.04 13.02 -30.86
CA THR A 45 -13.56 12.48 -29.59
C THR A 45 -12.87 11.13 -29.82
N GLU A 46 -11.66 10.99 -29.26
CA GLU A 46 -11.00 9.72 -29.06
C GLU A 46 -11.00 9.42 -27.58
N TYR A 47 -11.34 8.17 -27.21
CA TYR A 47 -11.32 7.73 -25.82
C TYR A 47 -9.89 7.32 -25.46
N VAL A 48 -9.05 8.31 -25.16
CA VAL A 48 -7.67 8.09 -24.71
C VAL A 48 -7.62 7.22 -23.48
N SER A 49 -8.66 7.27 -22.62
CA SER A 49 -8.75 6.42 -21.43
C SER A 49 -8.75 4.93 -21.72
N ALA A 50 -9.35 4.49 -22.85
CA ALA A 50 -9.31 3.09 -23.26
C ALA A 50 -7.92 2.67 -23.73
N GLU A 51 -7.25 3.50 -24.54
CA GLU A 51 -5.87 3.24 -24.98
C GLU A 51 -4.87 3.33 -23.82
N VAL A 52 -5.04 4.31 -22.94
CA VAL A 52 -4.20 4.44 -21.74
C VAL A 52 -4.44 3.25 -20.81
N GLN A 53 -5.69 2.81 -20.62
CA GLN A 53 -5.99 1.60 -19.86
C GLN A 53 -5.42 0.34 -20.51
N GLU A 54 -5.47 0.21 -21.82
CA GLU A 54 -4.82 -0.89 -22.51
C GLU A 54 -3.29 -0.86 -22.37
N ALA A 55 -2.67 0.33 -22.41
CA ALA A 55 -1.23 0.50 -22.23
C ALA A 55 -0.75 0.19 -20.82
N ILE A 56 -1.56 0.47 -19.82
CA ILE A 56 -1.26 0.24 -18.39
C ILE A 56 -2.06 -0.89 -17.76
N THR A 57 -2.94 -1.54 -18.54
CA THR A 57 -3.70 -2.71 -18.06
C THR A 57 -2.74 -3.85 -17.76
N GLU A 58 -2.91 -4.45 -16.58
CA GLU A 58 -2.15 -5.63 -16.22
C GLU A 58 -2.51 -6.78 -17.14
N VAL A 59 -1.49 -7.41 -17.70
CA VAL A 59 -1.64 -8.66 -18.41
C VAL A 59 -2.02 -9.73 -17.39
N GLU A 60 -3.13 -10.44 -17.60
CA GLU A 60 -3.48 -11.56 -16.73
C GLU A 60 -2.36 -12.60 -16.78
N ASP A 61 -1.90 -12.97 -15.59
CA ASP A 61 -0.87 -13.99 -15.45
C ASP A 61 -1.48 -15.38 -15.60
N ASP A 62 -0.75 -16.26 -16.26
CA ASP A 62 -1.07 -17.69 -16.26
C ASP A 62 -0.82 -18.23 -14.85
N GLU A 63 -1.70 -19.08 -14.34
CA GLU A 63 -1.55 -19.73 -13.03
C GLU A 63 -0.19 -20.44 -12.87
N ASN A 64 0.38 -20.95 -13.97
CA ASN A 64 1.67 -21.62 -13.96
C ASN A 64 2.85 -20.66 -13.71
N ASP A 65 2.67 -19.37 -13.96
CA ASP A 65 3.69 -18.34 -13.74
C ASP A 65 3.63 -17.72 -12.35
N LEU A 66 2.60 -18.05 -11.60
CA LEU A 66 2.41 -17.51 -10.24
C LEU A 66 3.23 -18.30 -9.23
N VAL A 67 3.96 -17.58 -8.38
CA VAL A 67 4.71 -18.15 -7.27
C VAL A 67 4.28 -17.49 -5.96
N PRO A 68 4.42 -18.18 -4.81
CA PRO A 68 4.11 -17.58 -3.53
C PRO A 68 4.93 -16.31 -3.28
N ARG A 69 4.31 -15.30 -2.69
CA ARG A 69 4.97 -14.07 -2.27
C ARG A 69 4.77 -13.82 -0.79
N ALA A 70 5.62 -12.98 -0.22
CA ALA A 70 5.50 -12.57 1.18
C ALA A 70 4.19 -11.78 1.40
N PRO A 71 3.54 -11.95 2.56
CA PRO A 71 2.42 -11.09 2.93
C PRO A 71 2.91 -9.68 3.26
N ILE A 72 2.08 -8.71 2.92
CA ILE A 72 2.29 -7.31 3.25
C ILE A 72 1.44 -7.00 4.47
N VAL A 73 2.09 -6.62 5.57
CA VAL A 73 1.46 -6.47 6.88
C VAL A 73 1.60 -5.04 7.38
N THR A 74 0.50 -4.46 7.82
CA THR A 74 0.49 -3.15 8.46
C THR A 74 0.12 -3.31 9.93
N VAL A 75 0.87 -2.65 10.81
CA VAL A 75 0.56 -2.59 12.24
C VAL A 75 -0.23 -1.32 12.52
N MET A 76 -1.39 -1.47 13.13
CA MET A 76 -2.31 -0.38 13.45
C MET A 76 -2.69 -0.40 14.92
N GLY A 77 -3.06 0.73 15.46
CA GLY A 77 -3.50 0.88 16.83
C GLY A 77 -3.13 2.25 17.39
N HIS A 78 -3.48 2.46 18.66
CA HIS A 78 -3.16 3.69 19.37
C HIS A 78 -1.64 3.85 19.49
N VAL A 79 -1.16 5.08 19.32
CA VAL A 79 0.28 5.42 19.35
C VAL A 79 0.99 4.95 20.63
N ASP A 80 0.29 4.99 21.78
CA ASP A 80 0.85 4.62 23.08
C ASP A 80 0.75 3.10 23.37
N HIS A 81 0.19 2.31 22.46
CA HIS A 81 -0.02 0.87 22.72
C HIS A 81 1.15 -0.02 22.27
N GLY A 82 2.22 0.59 21.71
CA GLY A 82 3.48 -0.10 21.47
C GLY A 82 3.74 -0.50 20.03
N LYS A 83 3.10 0.15 19.06
CA LYS A 83 3.34 -0.08 17.62
C LYS A 83 4.83 0.06 17.28
N THR A 84 5.44 1.16 17.65
CA THR A 84 6.86 1.44 17.39
C THR A 84 7.78 0.40 18.03
N SER A 85 7.50 0.05 19.31
CA SER A 85 8.28 -0.96 20.02
C SER A 85 8.21 -2.33 19.36
N LEU A 86 7.03 -2.70 18.86
CA LEU A 86 6.83 -3.98 18.15
C LEU A 86 7.64 -4.01 16.84
N LEU A 87 7.52 -2.97 16.03
CA LEU A 87 8.24 -2.87 14.76
C LEU A 87 9.75 -2.83 14.95
N ASP A 88 10.22 -2.10 15.95
CA ASP A 88 11.65 -2.04 16.29
C ASP A 88 12.18 -3.41 16.75
N TYR A 89 11.42 -4.11 17.57
CA TYR A 89 11.80 -5.46 18.00
C TYR A 89 11.90 -6.42 16.82
N ILE A 90 10.92 -6.41 15.94
CA ILE A 90 10.89 -7.27 14.76
C ILE A 90 12.08 -6.99 13.86
N ARG A 91 12.40 -5.71 13.60
CA ARG A 91 13.56 -5.34 12.79
C ARG A 91 14.87 -5.80 13.40
N LYS A 92 15.10 -5.53 14.69
CA LYS A 92 16.34 -5.88 15.38
C LYS A 92 16.59 -7.38 15.44
N THR A 93 15.54 -8.16 15.66
CA THR A 93 15.64 -9.61 15.84
C THR A 93 15.89 -10.35 14.53
N ASN A 94 15.45 -9.79 13.41
CA ASN A 94 15.50 -10.44 12.11
C ASN A 94 16.54 -9.81 11.17
N VAL A 95 17.50 -9.07 11.71
CA VAL A 95 18.68 -8.61 10.96
C VAL A 95 19.61 -9.80 10.77
N ILE A 96 20.01 -10.07 9.53
CA ILE A 96 20.95 -11.15 9.22
C ILE A 96 22.29 -10.86 9.92
N ALA A 97 22.84 -11.86 10.62
CA ALA A 97 24.11 -11.74 11.33
C ALA A 97 25.23 -11.32 10.36
N GLY A 98 25.93 -10.21 10.66
CA GLY A 98 26.97 -9.64 9.81
C GLY A 98 26.58 -8.34 9.11
N GLU A 99 25.31 -7.98 9.11
CA GLU A 99 24.83 -6.71 8.56
C GLU A 99 24.63 -5.63 9.63
N ALA A 100 25.05 -5.91 10.85
CA ALA A 100 25.02 -4.98 11.97
C ALA A 100 26.02 -3.83 11.72
N GLY A 101 25.54 -2.66 11.37
CA GLY A 101 26.35 -1.46 11.14
C GLY A 101 25.84 -0.53 10.05
N GLY A 102 24.81 -0.90 9.32
CA GLY A 102 24.13 0.01 8.39
C GLY A 102 23.22 0.98 9.14
N ILE A 103 23.25 2.25 8.76
CA ILE A 103 22.27 3.23 9.24
C ILE A 103 20.89 2.79 8.74
N THR A 104 20.02 2.35 9.63
CA THR A 104 18.65 2.02 9.28
C THR A 104 17.91 3.33 8.96
N GLN A 105 17.69 3.60 7.70
CA GLN A 105 16.81 4.69 7.31
C GLN A 105 15.36 4.24 7.49
N HIS A 106 14.52 5.14 8.00
CA HIS A 106 13.10 4.92 8.06
C HIS A 106 12.52 5.12 6.67
N ILE A 107 12.15 4.04 6.00
CA ILE A 107 11.67 4.10 4.60
C ILE A 107 10.20 3.76 4.43
N GLY A 108 9.45 3.63 5.51
CA GLY A 108 8.02 3.31 5.45
C GLY A 108 7.67 1.87 5.11
N ALA A 109 8.62 1.08 4.66
CA ALA A 109 8.41 -0.34 4.36
C ALA A 109 9.72 -1.11 4.51
N TYR A 110 9.66 -2.34 5.00
CA TYR A 110 10.83 -3.20 5.11
C TYR A 110 10.44 -4.68 5.06
N ASN A 111 11.36 -5.49 4.55
CA ASN A 111 11.21 -6.93 4.46
C ASN A 111 11.94 -7.60 5.62
N VAL A 112 11.27 -8.56 6.26
CA VAL A 112 11.79 -9.32 7.38
C VAL A 112 11.83 -10.78 6.97
N GLN A 113 12.97 -11.44 7.20
CA GLN A 113 13.13 -12.87 6.97
C GLN A 113 13.23 -13.61 8.30
N LEU A 114 12.36 -14.60 8.51
CA LEU A 114 12.39 -15.45 9.69
C LEU A 114 13.50 -16.50 9.56
N GLU A 115 13.86 -17.15 10.68
CA GLU A 115 14.92 -18.16 10.74
C GLU A 115 14.71 -19.29 9.73
N ASP A 116 13.47 -19.69 9.48
CA ASP A 116 13.13 -20.76 8.55
C ASP A 116 13.05 -20.30 7.07
N GLY A 117 13.37 -19.05 6.78
CA GLY A 117 13.39 -18.50 5.43
C GLY A 117 12.11 -17.84 4.98
N ARG A 118 11.02 -17.96 5.73
CA ARG A 118 9.76 -17.26 5.41
C ARG A 118 9.93 -15.75 5.57
N LYS A 119 9.27 -14.99 4.70
CA LYS A 119 9.41 -13.52 4.66
C LYS A 119 8.08 -12.83 4.93
N ILE A 120 8.16 -11.69 5.58
CA ILE A 120 7.02 -10.78 5.79
C ILE A 120 7.48 -9.37 5.43
N THR A 121 6.67 -8.63 4.70
CA THR A 121 6.92 -7.23 4.42
C THR A 121 6.04 -6.38 5.30
N PHE A 122 6.65 -5.49 6.09
CA PHE A 122 5.95 -4.57 6.97
C PHE A 122 5.86 -3.19 6.35
N LEU A 123 4.68 -2.60 6.43
CA LEU A 123 4.46 -1.18 6.14
C LEU A 123 4.49 -0.40 7.45
N ASP A 124 5.42 0.52 7.55
CA ASP A 124 5.55 1.43 8.68
C ASP A 124 5.24 2.86 8.22
N THR A 125 4.00 3.06 7.78
CA THR A 125 3.51 4.37 7.41
C THR A 125 2.86 5.05 8.63
N PRO A 126 3.06 6.37 8.82
CA PRO A 126 2.46 7.06 9.95
C PRO A 126 0.93 7.14 9.83
N GLY A 127 0.25 6.44 10.71
CA GLY A 127 -1.16 6.60 11.03
C GLY A 127 -2.18 6.04 10.04
N HIS A 128 -3.44 6.12 10.44
CA HIS A 128 -4.60 5.72 9.65
C HIS A 128 -4.77 6.54 8.37
N GLU A 129 -4.30 7.79 8.39
CA GLU A 129 -4.43 8.73 7.28
C GLU A 129 -3.76 8.21 6.02
N ALA A 130 -2.54 7.65 6.14
CA ALA A 130 -1.83 7.05 5.01
C ALA A 130 -2.57 5.83 4.45
N PHE A 131 -3.09 4.96 5.32
CA PHE A 131 -3.88 3.79 4.91
C PHE A 131 -5.17 4.22 4.20
N THR A 132 -5.88 5.20 4.74
CA THR A 132 -7.10 5.75 4.16
C THR A 132 -6.83 6.42 2.81
N ALA A 133 -5.74 7.20 2.71
CA ALA A 133 -5.34 7.86 1.48
C ALA A 133 -4.98 6.85 0.38
N MET A 134 -4.22 5.81 0.71
CA MET A 134 -3.89 4.73 -0.23
C MET A 134 -5.13 4.02 -0.74
N ARG A 135 -6.08 3.74 0.16
CA ARG A 135 -7.32 3.08 -0.17
C ARG A 135 -8.23 3.94 -1.05
N ALA A 136 -8.33 5.24 -0.77
CA ALA A 136 -9.11 6.19 -1.55
C ALA A 136 -8.60 6.30 -3.00
N ARG A 137 -7.33 5.98 -3.24
CA ARG A 137 -6.72 5.96 -4.58
C ARG A 137 -6.79 4.60 -5.27
N GLY A 138 -7.51 3.63 -4.69
CA GLY A 138 -7.67 2.29 -5.22
C GLY A 138 -6.50 1.36 -4.94
N ALA A 139 -5.53 1.79 -4.14
CA ALA A 139 -4.39 0.97 -3.78
C ALA A 139 -4.67 0.18 -2.51
N GLN A 140 -5.07 -1.07 -2.64
CA GLN A 140 -5.11 -2.01 -1.53
C GLN A 140 -3.76 -2.71 -1.45
N VAL A 141 -2.86 -2.16 -0.65
CA VAL A 141 -1.48 -2.64 -0.53
C VAL A 141 -1.35 -3.68 0.60
N THR A 142 -2.10 -3.49 1.69
CA THR A 142 -2.03 -4.35 2.87
C THR A 142 -2.81 -5.65 2.68
N ASP A 143 -2.15 -6.77 2.93
CA ASP A 143 -2.80 -8.10 2.92
C ASP A 143 -3.39 -8.46 4.28
N ILE A 144 -2.69 -8.12 5.35
CA ILE A 144 -3.07 -8.44 6.74
C ILE A 144 -2.75 -7.26 7.63
N ALA A 145 -3.63 -6.95 8.57
CA ALA A 145 -3.40 -5.94 9.58
C ALA A 145 -3.17 -6.58 10.95
N ILE A 146 -2.13 -6.14 11.65
CA ILE A 146 -1.96 -6.41 13.07
C ILE A 146 -2.56 -5.24 13.84
N ILE A 147 -3.56 -5.50 14.63
CA ILE A 147 -4.20 -4.49 15.48
C ILE A 147 -3.62 -4.65 16.90
N ILE A 148 -2.83 -3.66 17.33
CA ILE A 148 -2.17 -3.69 18.62
C ILE A 148 -2.99 -2.94 19.68
N ILE A 149 -3.19 -3.56 20.83
CA ILE A 149 -3.95 -3.02 21.95
C ILE A 149 -3.18 -3.30 23.23
N ALA A 150 -2.97 -2.28 24.05
CA ALA A 150 -2.29 -2.47 25.34
C ALA A 150 -3.19 -3.17 26.36
N ALA A 151 -2.66 -4.18 27.02
CA ALA A 151 -3.40 -4.97 28.03
C ALA A 151 -3.75 -4.19 29.30
N ASP A 152 -3.07 -3.06 29.54
CA ASP A 152 -3.32 -2.16 30.67
C ASP A 152 -4.22 -0.97 30.31
N ASP A 153 -4.78 -0.97 29.12
CA ASP A 153 -5.62 0.12 28.60
C ASP A 153 -6.86 -0.45 27.90
N ALA A 154 -7.74 0.43 27.49
CA ALA A 154 -8.95 0.08 26.74
C ALA A 154 -8.71 0.09 25.23
N VAL A 155 -9.65 -0.47 24.48
CA VAL A 155 -9.68 -0.32 23.03
C VAL A 155 -10.01 1.15 22.72
N MET A 156 -9.02 1.89 22.24
CA MET A 156 -9.11 3.33 22.02
C MET A 156 -9.92 3.67 20.75
N PRO A 157 -10.49 4.88 20.65
CA PRO A 157 -11.21 5.30 19.46
C PRO A 157 -10.43 5.17 18.15
N THR A 158 -9.13 5.48 18.16
CA THR A 158 -8.25 5.32 17.00
C THR A 158 -8.11 3.86 16.58
N THR A 159 -8.09 2.94 17.53
CA THR A 159 -8.07 1.50 17.29
C THR A 159 -9.39 1.03 16.67
N LYS A 160 -10.51 1.51 17.17
CA LYS A 160 -11.85 1.21 16.62
C LYS A 160 -11.96 1.69 15.18
N GLU A 161 -11.42 2.85 14.89
CA GLU A 161 -11.35 3.40 13.53
C GLU A 161 -10.51 2.53 12.60
N ALA A 162 -9.34 2.10 13.05
CA ALA A 162 -8.47 1.19 12.29
C ALA A 162 -9.18 -0.13 11.98
N ILE A 163 -9.88 -0.70 12.95
CA ILE A 163 -10.67 -1.92 12.78
C ILE A 163 -11.77 -1.70 11.73
N ALA A 164 -12.49 -0.60 11.80
CA ALA A 164 -13.53 -0.27 10.83
C ALA A 164 -12.97 -0.15 9.41
N HIS A 165 -11.82 0.47 9.23
CA HIS A 165 -11.15 0.56 7.94
C HIS A 165 -10.75 -0.81 7.39
N CYS A 166 -10.22 -1.69 8.23
CA CYS A 166 -9.87 -3.05 7.82
C CYS A 166 -11.10 -3.85 7.42
N GLN A 167 -12.18 -3.75 8.20
CA GLN A 167 -13.45 -4.42 7.88
C GLN A 167 -14.02 -3.94 6.54
N ALA A 168 -14.04 -2.64 6.31
CA ALA A 168 -14.51 -2.07 5.06
C ALA A 168 -13.66 -2.47 3.85
N ALA A 169 -12.38 -2.72 4.04
CA ALA A 169 -11.44 -3.17 3.01
C ALA A 169 -11.36 -4.69 2.85
N ASN A 170 -12.03 -5.45 3.71
CA ASN A 170 -11.90 -6.92 3.81
C ASN A 170 -10.47 -7.38 4.06
N VAL A 171 -9.73 -6.61 4.85
CA VAL A 171 -8.37 -6.97 5.27
C VAL A 171 -8.46 -7.82 6.52
N PRO A 172 -7.94 -9.07 6.52
CA PRO A 172 -7.88 -9.89 7.73
C PRO A 172 -7.10 -9.21 8.84
N MET A 173 -7.57 -9.38 10.07
CA MET A 173 -6.95 -8.77 11.26
C MET A 173 -6.43 -9.85 12.21
N VAL A 174 -5.24 -9.61 12.75
CA VAL A 174 -4.68 -10.38 13.86
C VAL A 174 -4.52 -9.40 15.03
N PHE A 175 -5.11 -9.73 16.17
CA PHE A 175 -5.04 -8.88 17.36
C PHE A 175 -3.81 -9.21 18.19
N ALA A 176 -3.01 -8.18 18.52
CA ALA A 176 -1.87 -8.29 19.41
C ALA A 176 -2.19 -7.55 20.71
N ILE A 177 -2.33 -8.28 21.79
CA ILE A 177 -2.56 -7.70 23.13
C ILE A 177 -1.17 -7.52 23.75
N ASN A 178 -0.73 -6.28 23.77
CA ASN A 178 0.62 -5.89 24.17
C ASN A 178 0.71 -5.49 25.64
N LYS A 179 1.94 -5.40 26.13
CA LYS A 179 2.28 -4.97 27.49
C LYS A 179 1.75 -5.92 28.59
N ILE A 180 1.73 -7.22 28.28
CA ILE A 180 1.30 -8.25 29.26
C ILE A 180 2.20 -8.34 30.47
N ASP A 181 3.43 -7.81 30.37
CA ASP A 181 4.42 -7.75 31.45
C ASP A 181 4.16 -6.64 32.47
N LYS A 182 3.26 -5.70 32.16
CA LYS A 182 3.01 -4.57 33.04
C LYS A 182 2.06 -4.92 34.20
N PRO A 183 2.26 -4.28 35.37
CA PRO A 183 1.27 -4.35 36.44
C PRO A 183 -0.07 -3.76 35.97
N GLY A 184 -1.17 -4.43 36.30
CA GLY A 184 -2.49 -4.02 35.82
C GLY A 184 -2.88 -4.52 34.46
N ALA A 185 -2.02 -5.28 33.77
CA ALA A 185 -2.35 -5.91 32.51
C ALA A 185 -3.53 -6.88 32.67
N ASN A 186 -4.55 -6.71 31.84
CA ASN A 186 -5.74 -7.57 31.85
C ASN A 186 -6.13 -7.93 30.41
N PRO A 187 -5.46 -8.94 29.80
CA PRO A 187 -5.74 -9.35 28.42
C PRO A 187 -7.21 -9.76 28.20
N ASP A 188 -7.82 -10.41 29.16
CA ASP A 188 -9.21 -10.85 29.03
C ASP A 188 -10.19 -9.69 28.92
N ARG A 189 -9.93 -8.57 29.59
CA ARG A 189 -10.73 -7.36 29.40
C ARG A 189 -10.68 -6.86 27.96
N VAL A 190 -9.52 -6.89 27.33
CA VAL A 190 -9.39 -6.53 25.91
C VAL A 190 -10.21 -7.48 25.04
N ARG A 191 -10.15 -8.78 25.30
CA ARG A 191 -10.95 -9.79 24.58
C ARG A 191 -12.44 -9.55 24.78
N GLU A 192 -12.88 -9.18 25.97
CA GLU A 192 -14.27 -8.81 26.25
C GLU A 192 -14.72 -7.59 25.45
N GLU A 193 -13.88 -6.55 25.38
CA GLU A 193 -14.17 -5.34 24.60
C GLU A 193 -14.27 -5.67 23.11
N LEU A 194 -13.37 -6.52 22.60
CA LEU A 194 -13.43 -6.98 21.20
C LEU A 194 -14.68 -7.81 20.93
N SER A 195 -15.04 -8.68 21.85
CA SER A 195 -16.27 -9.49 21.77
C SER A 195 -17.52 -8.61 21.71
N ALA A 196 -17.56 -7.53 22.50
CA ALA A 196 -18.63 -6.56 22.47
C ALA A 196 -18.75 -5.82 21.13
N MET A 197 -17.68 -5.78 20.34
CA MET A 197 -17.65 -5.22 18.99
C MET A 197 -17.89 -6.28 17.89
N ASN A 198 -18.34 -7.48 18.26
CA ASN A 198 -18.52 -8.62 17.37
C ASN A 198 -17.19 -9.15 16.76
N LEU A 199 -16.10 -9.00 17.51
CA LEU A 199 -14.76 -9.46 17.13
C LEU A 199 -14.31 -10.56 18.08
N LEU A 200 -15.03 -11.68 18.05
CA LEU A 200 -14.75 -12.80 18.94
C LEU A 200 -13.45 -13.50 18.55
N VAL A 201 -12.53 -13.59 19.52
CA VAL A 201 -11.22 -14.21 19.30
C VAL A 201 -11.32 -15.73 19.26
N GLU A 202 -10.33 -16.37 18.63
CA GLU A 202 -10.33 -17.82 18.40
C GLU A 202 -10.35 -18.63 19.70
N GLU A 203 -9.64 -18.20 20.73
CA GLU A 203 -9.60 -18.84 22.06
C GLU A 203 -10.98 -18.89 22.73
N TRP A 204 -11.87 -17.98 22.36
CA TRP A 204 -13.24 -17.92 22.86
C TRP A 204 -14.28 -18.45 21.88
N GLY A 205 -13.82 -19.18 20.86
CA GLY A 205 -14.69 -19.83 19.88
C GLY A 205 -15.00 -18.98 18.65
N GLY A 206 -14.33 -17.86 18.47
CA GLY A 206 -14.48 -16.99 17.31
C GLY A 206 -13.50 -17.28 16.19
N LYS A 207 -13.41 -16.37 15.24
CA LYS A 207 -12.58 -16.52 14.04
C LYS A 207 -11.32 -15.66 14.03
N TYR A 208 -11.18 -14.70 14.95
CA TYR A 208 -10.08 -13.77 14.95
C TYR A 208 -8.88 -14.30 15.72
N GLN A 209 -7.72 -14.33 15.08
CA GLN A 209 -6.46 -14.66 15.72
C GLN A 209 -6.09 -13.58 16.74
N CYS A 210 -5.61 -13.99 17.91
CA CYS A 210 -5.22 -13.10 18.98
C CYS A 210 -3.97 -13.65 19.66
N GLN A 211 -3.01 -12.78 19.96
CA GLN A 211 -1.78 -13.16 20.65
C GLN A 211 -1.43 -12.15 21.74
N GLU A 212 -1.21 -12.64 22.94
CA GLU A 212 -0.64 -11.83 24.03
C GLU A 212 0.85 -11.70 23.81
N ILE A 213 1.36 -10.47 23.88
CA ILE A 213 2.77 -10.17 23.66
C ILE A 213 3.31 -9.13 24.65
N SER A 214 4.63 -9.08 24.79
CA SER A 214 5.34 -7.91 25.28
C SER A 214 6.37 -7.51 24.22
N ALA A 215 6.07 -6.46 23.46
CA ALA A 215 6.98 -5.96 22.42
C ALA A 215 8.30 -5.47 23.02
N LYS A 216 8.23 -4.83 24.19
CA LYS A 216 9.42 -4.33 24.89
C LYS A 216 10.36 -5.45 25.32
N LYS A 217 9.83 -6.57 25.80
CA LYS A 217 10.60 -7.72 26.26
C LYS A 217 10.76 -8.83 25.24
N GLY A 218 10.12 -8.71 24.10
CA GLY A 218 10.14 -9.70 23.05
C GLY A 218 9.35 -10.98 23.35
N LEU A 219 8.45 -10.94 24.33
CA LEU A 219 7.65 -12.11 24.69
C LEU A 219 6.58 -12.39 23.65
N HIS A 220 6.55 -13.64 23.16
CA HIS A 220 5.53 -14.14 22.24
C HIS A 220 5.39 -13.40 20.90
N VAL A 221 6.38 -12.58 20.54
CA VAL A 221 6.37 -11.88 19.25
C VAL A 221 6.48 -12.87 18.09
N ASN A 222 7.30 -13.90 18.21
CA ASN A 222 7.40 -14.95 17.20
C ASN A 222 6.07 -15.70 17.04
N ASP A 223 5.35 -15.93 18.13
CA ASP A 223 4.03 -16.56 18.09
C ASP A 223 3.02 -15.69 17.34
N LEU A 224 3.11 -14.37 17.51
CA LEU A 224 2.31 -13.41 16.74
C LEU A 224 2.61 -13.51 15.24
N LEU A 225 3.90 -13.55 14.87
CA LEU A 225 4.31 -13.68 13.48
C LEU A 225 3.85 -15.00 12.85
N GLU A 226 3.86 -16.09 13.63
CA GLU A 226 3.32 -17.38 13.18
C GLU A 226 1.82 -17.29 12.88
N LYS A 227 1.06 -16.57 13.69
CA LYS A 227 -0.38 -16.36 13.45
C LYS A 227 -0.63 -15.52 12.21
N VAL A 228 0.21 -14.51 11.98
CA VAL A 228 0.17 -13.70 10.75
C VAL A 228 0.43 -14.57 9.52
N LEU A 229 1.43 -15.44 9.58
CA LEU A 229 1.77 -16.36 8.50
C LEU A 229 0.66 -17.40 8.25
N LEU A 230 -0.02 -17.83 9.28
CA LEU A 230 -1.17 -18.73 9.15
C LEU A 230 -2.31 -18.05 8.39
N GLU A 231 -2.61 -16.80 8.70
CA GLU A 231 -3.58 -16.00 7.93
C GLU A 231 -3.13 -15.81 6.47
N ALA A 232 -1.84 -15.60 6.24
CA ALA A 232 -1.28 -15.45 4.91
C ALA A 232 -1.45 -16.73 4.06
N GLU A 233 -1.27 -17.90 4.66
CA GLU A 233 -1.49 -19.18 3.99
C GLU A 233 -2.93 -19.33 3.50
N MET A 234 -3.89 -18.88 4.30
CA MET A 234 -5.31 -18.91 3.93
C MET A 234 -5.64 -17.99 2.78
N LEU A 235 -4.87 -16.91 2.59
CA LEU A 235 -5.05 -15.98 1.49
C LEU A 235 -4.44 -16.47 0.17
N ASP A 236 -3.53 -17.44 0.23
CA ASP A 236 -2.83 -18.00 -0.93
C ASP A 236 -2.21 -16.90 -1.83
N LEU A 237 -1.37 -16.06 -1.22
CA LEU A 237 -0.77 -14.90 -1.86
C LEU A 237 0.26 -15.30 -2.91
N LYS A 238 0.03 -14.89 -4.14
CA LYS A 238 0.89 -15.22 -5.29
C LYS A 238 1.12 -14.02 -6.18
N ALA A 239 2.23 -14.06 -6.91
CA ALA A 239 2.58 -13.06 -7.92
C ALA A 239 3.48 -13.68 -8.98
N ASN A 240 3.56 -13.03 -10.14
CA ASN A 240 4.46 -13.43 -11.20
C ASN A 240 5.70 -12.54 -11.21
N PRO A 241 6.89 -13.04 -10.77
CA PRO A 241 8.11 -12.23 -10.78
C PRO A 241 8.68 -12.01 -12.19
N ASN A 242 8.26 -12.78 -13.17
CA ASN A 242 8.80 -12.79 -14.54
C ASN A 242 8.04 -11.85 -15.48
N ARG A 243 7.63 -10.71 -15.00
CA ARG A 243 6.98 -9.66 -15.80
C ARG A 243 7.49 -8.29 -15.36
N LYS A 244 7.10 -7.26 -16.11
CA LYS A 244 7.40 -5.88 -15.73
C LYS A 244 6.68 -5.50 -14.43
N ALA A 245 7.38 -4.81 -13.56
CA ALA A 245 6.88 -4.48 -12.23
C ALA A 245 5.70 -3.52 -12.29
N THR A 246 4.74 -3.79 -11.42
CA THR A 246 3.70 -2.86 -11.00
C THR A 246 3.68 -2.80 -9.49
N GLY A 247 3.21 -1.71 -8.93
CA GLY A 247 3.14 -1.57 -7.48
C GLY A 247 2.63 -0.21 -7.05
N SER A 248 3.00 0.18 -5.85
CA SER A 248 2.49 1.39 -5.20
C SER A 248 3.62 2.26 -4.68
N ILE A 249 3.37 3.56 -4.67
CA ILE A 249 4.23 4.54 -4.01
C ILE A 249 3.86 4.57 -2.52
N ILE A 250 4.85 4.37 -1.68
CA ILE A 250 4.68 4.43 -0.22
C ILE A 250 4.92 5.85 0.28
N GLU A 251 6.00 6.47 -0.16
CA GLU A 251 6.31 7.86 0.15
C GLU A 251 7.28 8.43 -0.88
N SER A 252 7.33 9.74 -0.99
CA SER A 252 8.27 10.43 -1.88
C SER A 252 8.75 11.72 -1.23
N SER A 253 9.97 12.12 -1.55
CA SER A 253 10.56 13.37 -1.07
C SER A 253 11.58 13.91 -2.06
N LEU A 254 11.94 15.17 -1.90
CA LEU A 254 13.03 15.78 -2.62
C LEU A 254 14.26 15.84 -1.71
N ASP A 255 15.29 15.10 -2.07
CA ASP A 255 16.57 15.13 -1.38
C ASP A 255 17.51 16.13 -2.05
N LYS A 256 18.15 16.98 -1.26
CA LYS A 256 19.05 18.02 -1.78
C LYS A 256 20.27 17.47 -2.55
N GLY A 257 20.71 16.25 -2.22
CA GLY A 257 21.87 15.62 -2.87
C GLY A 257 21.49 14.66 -4.00
N ARG A 258 20.38 13.93 -3.85
CA ARG A 258 20.00 12.84 -4.74
C ARG A 258 18.84 13.16 -5.70
N GLY A 259 18.18 14.29 -5.51
CA GLY A 259 16.98 14.65 -6.26
C GLY A 259 15.72 13.98 -5.68
N TYR A 260 14.79 13.62 -6.54
CA TYR A 260 13.56 12.97 -6.10
C TYR A 260 13.83 11.54 -5.69
N VAL A 261 13.37 11.19 -4.49
CA VAL A 261 13.52 9.87 -3.87
C VAL A 261 12.14 9.32 -3.58
N SER A 262 11.84 8.13 -4.08
CA SER A 262 10.56 7.47 -3.82
C SER A 262 10.77 6.10 -3.20
N THR A 263 10.01 5.80 -2.16
CA THR A 263 9.90 4.43 -1.65
C THR A 263 8.72 3.77 -2.35
N VAL A 264 8.98 2.66 -2.99
CA VAL A 264 7.97 1.87 -3.72
C VAL A 264 7.84 0.50 -3.12
N LEU A 265 6.67 -0.10 -3.27
CA LEU A 265 6.41 -1.48 -2.93
C LEU A 265 5.95 -2.20 -4.19
N VAL A 266 6.71 -3.19 -4.61
CA VAL A 266 6.39 -3.97 -5.79
C VAL A 266 5.24 -4.92 -5.46
N SER A 267 4.16 -4.86 -6.24
CA SER A 267 3.02 -5.76 -6.08
C SER A 267 3.15 -6.99 -6.96
N ASN A 268 3.64 -6.81 -8.18
CA ASN A 268 3.80 -7.86 -9.15
C ASN A 268 4.98 -7.55 -10.07
N GLY A 269 5.57 -8.57 -10.66
CA GLY A 269 6.73 -8.42 -11.53
C GLY A 269 8.03 -8.16 -10.78
N THR A 270 9.07 -7.85 -11.51
CA THR A 270 10.38 -7.48 -10.95
C THR A 270 10.81 -6.13 -11.48
N LEU A 271 11.06 -5.21 -10.57
CA LEU A 271 11.55 -3.87 -10.87
C LEU A 271 13.07 -3.91 -10.93
N ARG A 272 13.66 -3.29 -11.97
CA ARG A 272 15.11 -3.30 -12.18
C ARG A 272 15.65 -1.91 -12.41
N VAL A 273 16.90 -1.70 -12.06
CA VAL A 273 17.64 -0.48 -12.43
C VAL A 273 17.63 -0.37 -13.97
N GLY A 274 17.32 0.81 -14.46
CA GLY A 274 17.17 1.06 -15.90
C GLY A 274 15.75 0.99 -16.43
N ASP A 275 14.79 0.48 -15.63
CA ASP A 275 13.39 0.44 -16.04
C ASP A 275 12.81 1.86 -16.14
N ASN A 276 11.95 2.05 -17.13
CA ASN A 276 11.18 3.28 -17.28
C ASN A 276 9.85 3.12 -16.56
N ILE A 277 9.57 4.00 -15.62
CA ILE A 277 8.35 3.92 -14.83
C ILE A 277 7.54 5.22 -14.89
N ILE A 278 6.24 5.05 -14.66
CA ILE A 278 5.30 6.14 -14.47
C ILE A 278 4.57 5.92 -13.14
N ALA A 279 4.41 6.99 -12.38
CA ALA A 279 3.66 7.00 -11.12
C ALA A 279 2.94 8.34 -10.99
N GLY A 280 1.59 8.31 -11.01
CA GLY A 280 0.82 9.54 -11.06
C GLY A 280 1.17 10.37 -12.30
N THR A 281 1.60 11.61 -12.10
CA THR A 281 2.08 12.50 -13.17
C THR A 281 3.60 12.51 -13.29
N SER A 282 4.30 11.74 -12.48
CA SER A 282 5.76 11.63 -12.51
C SER A 282 6.20 10.43 -13.34
N TRP A 283 7.33 10.57 -14.01
CA TRP A 283 7.91 9.53 -14.83
C TRP A 283 9.43 9.62 -14.79
N GLY A 284 10.09 8.58 -15.22
CA GLY A 284 11.54 8.58 -15.33
C GLY A 284 12.13 7.19 -15.47
N ARG A 285 13.41 7.17 -15.76
CA ARG A 285 14.23 5.95 -15.78
C ARG A 285 14.89 5.77 -14.42
N ILE A 286 14.79 4.57 -13.85
CA ILE A 286 15.42 4.26 -12.57
C ILE A 286 16.93 4.29 -12.72
N LYS A 287 17.58 5.24 -12.04
CA LYS A 287 19.04 5.41 -12.03
C LYS A 287 19.71 4.54 -10.99
N ALA A 288 19.08 4.35 -9.84
CA ALA A 288 19.59 3.56 -8.74
C ALA A 288 18.45 3.07 -7.86
N MET A 289 18.65 1.95 -7.19
CA MET A 289 17.73 1.38 -6.22
C MET A 289 18.48 1.01 -4.95
N PHE A 290 17.80 1.15 -3.81
CA PHE A 290 18.35 0.83 -2.49
C PHE A 290 17.32 0.04 -1.68
N ASN A 291 17.80 -0.83 -0.81
CA ASN A 291 16.93 -1.49 0.15
C ASN A 291 16.77 -0.64 1.43
N GLU A 292 16.04 -1.16 2.42
CA GLU A 292 15.79 -0.49 3.70
C GLU A 292 17.05 -0.26 4.54
N ARG A 293 18.15 -0.95 4.22
CA ARG A 293 19.45 -0.80 4.87
C ARG A 293 20.38 0.13 4.11
N ASN A 294 19.83 0.86 3.14
CA ASN A 294 20.56 1.78 2.28
C ASN A 294 21.67 1.11 1.46
N GLN A 295 21.52 -0.19 1.21
CA GLN A 295 22.41 -0.94 0.34
C GLN A 295 21.88 -0.86 -1.09
N ARG A 296 22.79 -0.70 -2.05
CA ARG A 296 22.45 -0.67 -3.47
C ARG A 296 21.98 -2.05 -3.93
N ILE A 297 20.83 -2.09 -4.62
CA ILE A 297 20.28 -3.30 -5.19
C ILE A 297 20.02 -3.11 -6.69
N GLU A 298 20.00 -4.22 -7.43
CA GLU A 298 19.78 -4.19 -8.88
C GLU A 298 18.32 -4.49 -9.24
N SER A 299 17.58 -5.16 -8.36
CA SER A 299 16.19 -5.54 -8.59
C SER A 299 15.39 -5.65 -7.30
N ALA A 300 14.07 -5.55 -7.45
CA ALA A 300 13.11 -5.82 -6.38
C ALA A 300 11.94 -6.62 -6.96
N GLY A 301 11.62 -7.75 -6.36
CA GLY A 301 10.53 -8.63 -6.75
C GLY A 301 9.24 -8.37 -5.99
N PRO A 302 8.20 -9.22 -6.19
CA PRO A 302 6.91 -9.05 -5.54
C PRO A 302 7.00 -8.98 -4.02
N ALA A 303 6.24 -8.05 -3.44
CA ALA A 303 6.21 -7.73 -2.01
C ALA A 303 7.53 -7.19 -1.45
N GLU A 304 8.49 -6.83 -2.27
CA GLU A 304 9.73 -6.20 -1.84
C GLU A 304 9.64 -4.68 -1.94
N PRO A 305 10.02 -3.96 -0.87
CA PRO A 305 10.16 -2.51 -0.92
C PRO A 305 11.50 -2.10 -1.52
N ALA A 306 11.54 -0.94 -2.15
CA ALA A 306 12.77 -0.36 -2.66
C ALA A 306 12.69 1.16 -2.63
N ILE A 307 13.85 1.79 -2.42
CA ILE A 307 14.01 3.22 -2.63
C ILE A 307 14.53 3.40 -4.05
N ILE A 308 13.89 4.23 -4.84
CA ILE A 308 14.28 4.49 -6.23
C ILE A 308 14.65 5.95 -6.46
N LEU A 309 15.62 6.15 -7.34
CA LEU A 309 16.04 7.45 -7.85
C LEU A 309 15.81 7.51 -9.35
N GLY A 310 15.40 8.66 -9.87
CA GLY A 310 15.28 8.87 -11.31
C GLY A 310 13.97 9.45 -11.79
N LEU A 311 12.95 9.54 -10.92
CA LEU A 311 11.70 10.21 -11.29
C LEU A 311 11.88 11.71 -11.42
N ASN A 312 11.07 12.34 -12.28
CA ASN A 312 11.09 13.79 -12.52
C ASN A 312 10.25 14.57 -11.51
N GLY A 313 9.69 13.93 -10.53
CA GLY A 313 8.85 14.55 -9.52
C GLY A 313 8.64 13.61 -8.33
N ALA A 314 7.82 14.08 -7.38
CA ALA A 314 7.45 13.32 -6.20
C ALA A 314 5.99 12.84 -6.33
N PRO A 315 5.74 11.60 -6.74
CA PRO A 315 4.40 11.07 -6.75
C PRO A 315 3.85 10.97 -5.32
N THR A 316 2.53 10.95 -5.21
CA THR A 316 1.87 10.92 -3.92
C THR A 316 1.77 9.50 -3.37
N ALA A 317 1.85 9.36 -2.05
CA ALA A 317 1.61 8.08 -1.39
C ALA A 317 0.26 7.48 -1.83
N GLY A 318 0.27 6.21 -2.22
CA GLY A 318 -0.89 5.51 -2.75
C GLY A 318 -1.02 5.55 -4.26
N ASP A 319 -0.24 6.35 -4.97
CA ASP A 319 -0.20 6.29 -6.43
C ASP A 319 0.33 4.92 -6.88
N SER A 320 -0.28 4.36 -7.91
CA SER A 320 0.23 3.16 -8.56
C SER A 320 1.40 3.53 -9.45
N PHE A 321 2.37 2.65 -9.56
CA PHE A 321 3.41 2.76 -10.57
C PHE A 321 3.33 1.60 -11.57
N HIS A 322 3.74 1.88 -12.80
CA HIS A 322 3.82 0.91 -13.89
C HIS A 322 5.16 1.04 -14.60
N THR A 323 5.68 -0.08 -15.07
CA THR A 323 6.89 -0.12 -15.86
C THR A 323 6.51 -0.14 -17.34
N LEU A 324 7.14 0.70 -18.13
CA LEU A 324 6.88 0.87 -19.55
C LEU A 324 8.09 0.48 -20.39
N GLU A 325 7.86 0.18 -21.68
CA GLU A 325 8.90 -0.23 -22.63
C GLU A 325 9.91 0.87 -22.89
N THR A 326 9.44 2.12 -22.99
CA THR A 326 10.28 3.26 -23.34
C THR A 326 9.98 4.47 -22.45
N GLU A 327 10.98 5.33 -22.27
CA GLU A 327 10.81 6.62 -21.57
C GLU A 327 9.80 7.51 -22.28
N GLN A 328 9.77 7.47 -23.63
CA GLN A 328 8.83 8.25 -24.43
C GLN A 328 7.39 7.84 -24.13
N GLU A 329 7.12 6.55 -23.99
CA GLU A 329 5.81 6.02 -23.64
C GLU A 329 5.37 6.50 -22.23
N ALA A 330 6.29 6.48 -21.26
CA ALA A 330 6.04 7.01 -19.92
C ALA A 330 5.70 8.50 -19.94
N ARG A 331 6.44 9.28 -20.72
CA ARG A 331 6.22 10.71 -20.91
C ARG A 331 4.85 10.99 -21.54
N ASP A 332 4.47 10.25 -22.57
CA ASP A 332 3.22 10.45 -23.30
C ASP A 332 1.99 10.12 -22.44
N ILE A 333 2.10 9.11 -21.57
CA ILE A 333 1.02 8.73 -20.65
C ILE A 333 0.91 9.74 -19.49
N ALA A 334 2.03 10.22 -19.00
CA ALA A 334 2.04 11.21 -17.93
C ALA A 334 1.56 12.58 -18.43
#